data_2274a78fa3cd0cc2acc12fe983dac683
#
_entry.id   2274a78fa3cd0cc2acc12fe983dac683
#
_cell.length_a   1.000
_cell.length_b   1.000
_cell.length_c   1.000
_cell.angle_alpha   90.00
_cell.angle_beta   90.00
_cell.angle_gamma   90.00
#
_symmetry.space_group_name_H-M   'P 1'
#
loop_
_entity.id
_entity.type
_entity.pdbx_description
1 polymer ?
#
loop_
_entity_poly.entity_id
_entity_poly.type
_entity_poly.pdbx_seq_one_letter_code
_entity_poly.pdbx_strand_id
1 'polypeptide(L)'
;MEEKKELTIEQKLKEPFPVESLHWRMGNTNAKKTRCNMLVYIDARDVMDRLDEVFGQEWSDDYKEVQGRIVCTITINGISKSDGAGDTNFEAEKGGLSDAFKRAAVKWGIGRYLYDAGKYNCWVDYDESKKYTLYEDNKEQLDRVARLLSGWELTPAEKAKATRNVNKERAIELKETAEKTLSWLEAKKDELSLKEEEKLQWLLKELGSYKECEEIANKLAKACMEKDNIK
;
A
#
# COMPACT_ATOMS: atom_id res chain seq x y z
N MET A 1 -2.05 -39.72 10.29
CA MET A 1 -2.64 -38.89 9.20
C MET A 1 -3.34 -37.76 9.93
N GLU A 2 -2.77 -36.55 9.87
CA GLU A 2 -3.44 -35.38 10.37
C GLU A 2 -4.64 -35.06 9.44
N GLU A 3 -5.85 -35.06 10.00
CA GLU A 3 -7.04 -34.59 9.29
C GLU A 3 -6.80 -33.12 8.90
N LYS A 4 -6.67 -32.83 7.59
CA LYS A 4 -6.70 -31.46 7.09
C LYS A 4 -8.04 -30.85 7.48
N LYS A 5 -8.03 -29.95 8.44
CA LYS A 5 -9.22 -29.21 8.86
C LYS A 5 -9.76 -28.45 7.64
N GLU A 6 -10.99 -28.76 7.25
CA GLU A 6 -11.64 -28.10 6.12
C GLU A 6 -11.78 -26.61 6.41
N LEU A 7 -11.35 -25.78 5.45
CA LEU A 7 -11.42 -24.31 5.57
C LEU A 7 -12.88 -23.85 5.54
N THR A 8 -13.22 -22.92 6.39
CA THR A 8 -14.53 -22.25 6.31
C THR A 8 -14.64 -21.43 5.03
N ILE A 9 -15.88 -21.11 4.61
CA ILE A 9 -16.13 -20.24 3.45
C ILE A 9 -15.37 -18.93 3.58
N GLU A 10 -15.38 -18.31 4.77
CA GLU A 10 -14.67 -17.07 5.02
C GLU A 10 -13.15 -17.23 4.85
N GLN A 11 -12.58 -18.35 5.29
CA GLN A 11 -11.16 -18.63 5.12
C GLN A 11 -10.82 -18.86 3.64
N LYS A 12 -11.62 -19.61 2.91
CA LYS A 12 -11.44 -19.84 1.45
C LYS A 12 -11.46 -18.53 0.66
N LEU A 13 -12.38 -17.61 0.97
CA LEU A 13 -12.44 -16.30 0.31
C LEU A 13 -11.22 -15.42 0.61
N LYS A 14 -10.64 -15.54 1.80
CA LYS A 14 -9.48 -14.76 2.24
C LYS A 14 -8.15 -15.41 1.89
N GLU A 15 -8.17 -16.60 1.37
CA GLU A 15 -6.94 -17.33 1.04
C GLU A 15 -6.10 -16.55 0.03
N PRO A 16 -4.79 -16.40 0.27
CA PRO A 16 -3.91 -15.74 -0.68
C PRO A 16 -3.93 -16.41 -2.06
N PHE A 17 -3.79 -15.61 -3.10
CA PHE A 17 -3.59 -16.11 -4.45
C PHE A 17 -2.14 -16.59 -4.64
N PRO A 18 -1.91 -17.55 -5.55
CA PRO A 18 -0.56 -17.97 -5.91
C PRO A 18 0.22 -16.82 -6.55
N VAL A 19 1.54 -16.90 -6.51
CA VAL A 19 2.44 -15.83 -7.01
C VAL A 19 2.16 -15.50 -8.47
N GLU A 20 1.79 -16.49 -9.26
CA GLU A 20 1.53 -16.40 -10.69
C GLU A 20 0.31 -15.52 -11.01
N SER A 21 -0.64 -15.38 -10.08
CA SER A 21 -1.80 -14.49 -10.19
C SER A 21 -1.48 -13.05 -9.76
N LEU A 22 -0.30 -12.80 -9.19
CA LEU A 22 0.06 -11.47 -8.71
C LEU A 22 0.80 -10.68 -9.77
N HIS A 23 0.21 -9.59 -10.20
CA HIS A 23 0.76 -8.70 -11.21
C HIS A 23 1.19 -7.37 -10.59
N TRP A 24 2.12 -6.67 -11.24
CA TRP A 24 2.64 -5.40 -10.79
C TRP A 24 2.35 -4.28 -11.79
N ARG A 25 2.02 -3.12 -11.26
CA ARG A 25 1.90 -1.89 -12.05
C ARG A 25 2.54 -0.71 -11.34
N MET A 26 2.92 0.27 -12.10
CA MET A 26 3.41 1.54 -11.58
C MET A 26 2.31 2.26 -10.79
N GLY A 27 2.64 2.72 -9.60
CA GLY A 27 1.83 3.61 -8.78
C GLY A 27 2.38 5.04 -8.77
N ASN A 28 2.41 5.66 -7.60
CA ASN A 28 2.90 7.03 -7.44
C ASN A 28 4.44 7.09 -7.42
N THR A 29 5.00 8.16 -7.97
CA THR A 29 6.42 8.49 -7.82
C THR A 29 6.63 9.40 -6.59
N ASN A 30 7.85 9.39 -6.05
CA ASN A 30 8.25 10.41 -5.09
C ASN A 30 8.35 11.79 -5.75
N ALA A 31 8.42 12.87 -4.94
CA ALA A 31 8.46 14.25 -5.44
C ALA A 31 9.64 14.53 -6.40
N LYS A 32 10.77 13.84 -6.23
CA LYS A 32 11.96 13.96 -7.09
C LYS A 32 11.88 13.10 -8.34
N LYS A 33 10.84 12.28 -8.51
CA LYS A 33 10.69 11.30 -9.59
C LYS A 33 11.90 10.36 -9.76
N THR A 34 12.53 10.00 -8.66
CA THR A 34 13.68 9.07 -8.62
C THR A 34 13.29 7.69 -8.11
N ARG A 35 12.10 7.57 -7.49
CA ARG A 35 11.55 6.31 -7.00
C ARG A 35 10.07 6.20 -7.33
N CYS A 36 9.61 4.99 -7.57
CA CYS A 36 8.22 4.65 -7.83
C CYS A 36 7.73 3.59 -6.85
N ASN A 37 6.53 3.76 -6.33
CA ASN A 37 5.84 2.73 -5.58
C ASN A 37 5.14 1.78 -6.55
N MET A 38 5.50 0.50 -6.52
CA MET A 38 4.84 -0.52 -7.32
C MET A 38 3.60 -1.03 -6.59
N LEU A 39 2.51 -1.17 -7.33
CA LEU A 39 1.23 -1.67 -6.83
C LEU A 39 1.00 -3.09 -7.33
N VAL A 40 0.74 -4.00 -6.41
CA VAL A 40 0.35 -5.38 -6.72
C VAL A 40 -1.16 -5.47 -6.95
N TYR A 41 -1.58 -6.30 -7.88
CA TYR A 41 -2.99 -6.54 -8.18
C TYR A 41 -3.21 -7.96 -8.72
N ILE A 42 -4.46 -8.40 -8.70
CA ILE A 42 -4.96 -9.63 -9.34
C ILE A 42 -5.90 -9.28 -10.47
N ASP A 43 -6.09 -10.19 -11.40
CA ASP A 43 -7.05 -10.01 -12.48
C ASP A 43 -8.49 -10.28 -12.01
N ALA A 44 -9.47 -9.78 -12.77
CA ALA A 44 -10.88 -10.04 -12.48
C ALA A 44 -11.21 -11.54 -12.63
N ARG A 45 -10.47 -12.26 -13.49
CA ARG A 45 -10.60 -13.70 -13.67
C ARG A 45 -10.21 -14.49 -12.44
N ASP A 46 -9.13 -14.11 -11.76
CA ASP A 46 -8.73 -14.74 -10.48
C ASP A 46 -9.85 -14.63 -9.44
N VAL A 47 -10.56 -13.49 -9.43
CA VAL A 47 -11.71 -13.29 -8.54
C VAL A 47 -12.88 -14.17 -8.92
N MET A 48 -13.22 -14.28 -10.23
CA MET A 48 -14.27 -15.16 -10.72
C MET A 48 -13.97 -16.62 -10.38
N ASP A 49 -12.74 -17.09 -10.66
CA ASP A 49 -12.29 -18.46 -10.36
C ASP A 49 -12.43 -18.77 -8.87
N ARG A 50 -12.08 -17.82 -7.98
CA ARG A 50 -12.26 -17.98 -6.53
C ARG A 50 -13.73 -18.05 -6.13
N LEU A 51 -14.60 -17.26 -6.74
CA LEU A 51 -16.04 -17.29 -6.47
C LEU A 51 -16.66 -18.60 -6.96
N ASP A 52 -16.27 -19.05 -8.15
CA ASP A 52 -16.70 -20.32 -8.73
C ASP A 52 -16.21 -21.52 -7.90
N GLU A 53 -14.97 -21.50 -7.42
CA GLU A 53 -14.43 -22.55 -6.53
C GLU A 53 -15.22 -22.68 -5.22
N VAL A 54 -15.61 -21.53 -4.63
CA VAL A 54 -16.23 -21.52 -3.30
C VAL A 54 -17.75 -21.69 -3.35
N PHE A 55 -18.41 -21.15 -4.38
CA PHE A 55 -19.87 -21.07 -4.47
C PHE A 55 -20.47 -21.73 -5.72
N GLY A 56 -19.64 -22.19 -6.66
CA GLY A 56 -20.13 -22.68 -7.93
C GLY A 56 -20.91 -21.58 -8.66
N GLN A 57 -22.20 -21.82 -8.93
CA GLN A 57 -23.07 -20.86 -9.60
C GLN A 57 -23.99 -20.08 -8.65
N GLU A 58 -23.73 -20.12 -7.35
CA GLU A 58 -24.56 -19.45 -6.33
C GLU A 58 -24.15 -17.99 -6.06
N TRP A 59 -23.41 -17.38 -6.96
CA TRP A 59 -23.08 -15.98 -6.93
C TRP A 59 -23.49 -15.29 -8.24
N SER A 60 -23.65 -13.98 -8.19
CA SER A 60 -23.91 -13.13 -9.35
C SER A 60 -23.31 -11.74 -9.16
N ASP A 61 -23.10 -11.05 -10.26
CA ASP A 61 -22.73 -9.64 -10.26
C ASP A 61 -23.72 -8.79 -11.07
N ASP A 62 -23.83 -7.53 -10.71
CA ASP A 62 -24.64 -6.53 -11.38
C ASP A 62 -23.86 -5.19 -11.40
N TYR A 63 -24.05 -4.41 -12.47
CA TYR A 63 -23.37 -3.15 -12.65
C TYR A 63 -24.37 -2.02 -12.82
N LYS A 64 -24.11 -0.90 -12.13
CA LYS A 64 -24.92 0.33 -12.25
C LYS A 64 -24.01 1.53 -12.34
N GLU A 65 -24.45 2.50 -13.12
CA GLU A 65 -23.84 3.81 -13.10
C GLU A 65 -24.45 4.65 -11.95
N VAL A 66 -23.58 5.19 -11.09
CA VAL A 66 -23.95 6.07 -9.99
C VAL A 66 -23.07 7.32 -10.05
N GLN A 67 -23.65 8.45 -10.40
CA GLN A 67 -22.95 9.75 -10.49
C GLN A 67 -21.68 9.70 -11.37
N GLY A 68 -21.78 9.10 -12.54
CA GLY A 68 -20.68 8.96 -13.49
C GLY A 68 -19.68 7.86 -13.15
N ARG A 69 -19.93 7.05 -12.11
CA ARG A 69 -19.05 5.96 -11.68
C ARG A 69 -19.70 4.61 -11.90
N ILE A 70 -18.90 3.65 -12.31
CA ILE A 70 -19.35 2.26 -12.40
C ILE A 70 -19.29 1.64 -11.00
N VAL A 71 -20.42 1.17 -10.52
CA VAL A 71 -20.56 0.42 -9.26
C VAL A 71 -20.89 -1.02 -9.60
N CYS A 72 -20.07 -1.95 -9.10
CA CYS A 72 -20.33 -3.38 -9.16
C CYS A 72 -20.95 -3.85 -7.85
N THR A 73 -21.95 -4.71 -7.95
CA THR A 73 -22.57 -5.41 -6.80
C THR A 73 -22.34 -6.90 -6.98
N ILE A 74 -21.66 -7.54 -6.04
CA ILE A 74 -21.53 -9.00 -5.98
C ILE A 74 -22.53 -9.51 -4.94
N THR A 75 -23.39 -10.43 -5.37
CA THR A 75 -24.40 -11.09 -4.52
C THR A 75 -24.04 -12.56 -4.33
N ILE A 76 -23.99 -13.00 -3.07
CA ILE A 76 -23.71 -14.38 -2.67
C ILE A 76 -24.76 -14.79 -1.65
N ASN A 77 -25.50 -15.86 -1.89
CA ASN A 77 -26.56 -16.37 -1.00
C ASN A 77 -27.54 -15.28 -0.56
N GLY A 78 -27.94 -14.39 -1.48
CA GLY A 78 -28.87 -13.29 -1.22
C GLY A 78 -28.30 -12.09 -0.47
N ILE A 79 -27.02 -12.11 -0.07
CA ILE A 79 -26.34 -10.97 0.54
C ILE A 79 -25.58 -10.23 -0.55
N SER A 80 -25.76 -8.91 -0.63
CA SER A 80 -25.13 -8.07 -1.65
C SER A 80 -24.11 -7.12 -1.04
N LYS A 81 -22.94 -6.98 -1.69
CA LYS A 81 -21.92 -5.99 -1.35
C LYS A 81 -21.49 -5.26 -2.61
N SER A 82 -21.46 -3.93 -2.55
CA SER A 82 -21.20 -3.08 -3.70
C SER A 82 -19.99 -2.19 -3.45
N ASP A 83 -19.21 -1.94 -4.51
CA ASP A 83 -18.17 -0.89 -4.52
C ASP A 83 -18.03 -0.33 -5.94
N GLY A 84 -17.48 0.88 -6.06
CA GLY A 84 -17.34 1.59 -7.33
C GLY A 84 -15.90 1.91 -7.69
N ALA A 85 -15.61 1.93 -8.97
CA ALA A 85 -14.38 2.51 -9.52
C ALA A 85 -14.54 4.03 -9.62
N GLY A 86 -13.45 4.78 -9.38
CA GLY A 86 -13.42 6.23 -9.62
C GLY A 86 -13.50 6.56 -11.09
N ASP A 87 -13.77 7.85 -11.42
CA ASP A 87 -13.79 8.35 -12.78
C ASP A 87 -12.47 8.04 -13.47
N THR A 88 -12.55 7.38 -14.61
CA THR A 88 -11.42 7.15 -15.47
C THR A 88 -11.74 7.70 -16.86
N ASN A 89 -10.76 8.39 -17.46
CA ASN A 89 -10.86 8.91 -18.82
C ASN A 89 -11.04 7.79 -19.85
N PHE A 90 -11.57 8.09 -20.98
CA PHE A 90 -12.07 7.39 -22.15
C PHE A 90 -11.53 5.97 -22.57
N GLU A 91 -10.38 5.50 -22.09
CA GLU A 91 -9.97 4.08 -22.18
C GLU A 91 -10.56 3.20 -21.06
N ALA A 92 -11.37 3.79 -20.27
CA ALA A 92 -11.86 3.37 -18.96
C ALA A 92 -13.06 2.44 -18.97
N GLU A 93 -13.84 2.30 -20.03
CA GLU A 93 -15.04 1.45 -19.96
C GLU A 93 -14.69 -0.01 -19.67
N LYS A 94 -13.67 -0.55 -20.34
CA LYS A 94 -13.22 -1.94 -20.09
C LYS A 94 -12.49 -2.09 -18.76
N GLY A 95 -11.68 -1.10 -18.38
CA GLY A 95 -10.96 -1.07 -17.11
C GLY A 95 -11.87 -0.81 -15.92
N GLY A 96 -12.89 0.04 -16.08
CA GLY A 96 -13.82 0.44 -15.03
C GLY A 96 -14.67 -0.70 -14.49
N LEU A 97 -15.20 -1.58 -15.35
CA LEU A 97 -15.97 -2.76 -14.95
C LEU A 97 -15.11 -3.72 -14.10
N SER A 98 -13.92 -4.08 -14.61
CA SER A 98 -13.00 -4.98 -13.91
C SER A 98 -12.51 -4.39 -12.59
N ASP A 99 -12.29 -3.08 -12.52
CA ASP A 99 -11.87 -2.43 -11.28
C ASP A 99 -12.99 -2.40 -10.25
N ALA A 100 -14.22 -2.03 -10.64
CA ALA A 100 -15.41 -2.05 -9.78
C ALA A 100 -15.68 -3.46 -9.23
N PHE A 101 -15.54 -4.50 -10.07
CA PHE A 101 -15.70 -5.89 -9.66
C PHE A 101 -14.68 -6.31 -8.62
N LYS A 102 -13.40 -6.07 -8.86
CA LYS A 102 -12.33 -6.38 -7.89
C LYS A 102 -12.52 -5.62 -6.57
N ARG A 103 -12.95 -4.37 -6.62
CA ARG A 103 -13.25 -3.58 -5.42
C ARG A 103 -14.44 -4.14 -4.63
N ALA A 104 -15.50 -4.57 -5.31
CA ALA A 104 -16.63 -5.25 -4.67
C ALA A 104 -16.19 -6.58 -4.02
N ALA A 105 -15.32 -7.36 -4.67
CA ALA A 105 -14.75 -8.59 -4.16
C ALA A 105 -13.92 -8.41 -2.88
N VAL A 106 -13.20 -7.29 -2.74
CA VAL A 106 -12.47 -6.94 -1.51
C VAL A 106 -13.40 -6.86 -0.30
N LYS A 107 -14.67 -6.47 -0.47
CA LYS A 107 -15.65 -6.46 0.62
C LYS A 107 -16.03 -7.87 1.09
N TRP A 108 -15.86 -8.86 0.25
CA TRP A 108 -16.01 -10.29 0.57
C TRP A 108 -14.74 -10.91 1.17
N GLY A 109 -13.61 -10.19 1.12
CA GLY A 109 -12.32 -10.64 1.63
C GLY A 109 -11.34 -11.07 0.53
N ILE A 110 -11.81 -11.24 -0.70
CA ILE A 110 -11.00 -11.69 -1.83
C ILE A 110 -9.96 -10.62 -2.18
N GLY A 111 -8.68 -10.99 -2.16
CA GLY A 111 -7.58 -10.09 -2.48
C GLY A 111 -7.37 -8.93 -1.49
N ARG A 112 -8.07 -8.91 -0.35
CA ARG A 112 -7.98 -7.83 0.64
C ARG A 112 -6.57 -7.69 1.20
N TYR A 113 -5.85 -8.78 1.39
CA TYR A 113 -4.47 -8.80 1.88
C TYR A 113 -3.48 -8.07 0.97
N LEU A 114 -3.81 -7.85 -0.30
CA LEU A 114 -2.96 -7.09 -1.23
C LEU A 114 -2.78 -5.63 -0.82
N TYR A 115 -3.73 -5.07 -0.07
CA TYR A 115 -3.59 -3.73 0.51
C TYR A 115 -2.53 -3.68 1.62
N ASP A 116 -2.11 -4.84 2.14
CA ASP A 116 -1.02 -4.96 3.09
C ASP A 116 0.37 -4.95 2.41
N ALA A 117 0.43 -4.92 1.08
CA ALA A 117 1.70 -4.85 0.33
C ALA A 117 2.57 -3.66 0.76
N GLY A 118 1.97 -2.56 1.22
CA GLY A 118 2.69 -1.42 1.78
C GLY A 118 3.50 -1.72 3.05
N LYS A 119 3.28 -2.86 3.72
CA LYS A 119 4.11 -3.35 4.83
C LYS A 119 5.46 -3.88 4.36
N TYR A 120 5.59 -4.14 3.06
CA TYR A 120 6.80 -4.61 2.41
C TYR A 120 7.37 -3.50 1.54
N ASN A 121 8.66 -3.55 1.24
CA ASN A 121 9.27 -2.54 0.37
C ASN A 121 8.84 -2.74 -1.09
N CYS A 122 7.84 -1.96 -1.53
CA CYS A 122 7.40 -1.87 -2.92
C CYS A 122 7.96 -0.64 -3.66
N TRP A 123 8.81 0.15 -3.03
CA TRP A 123 9.48 1.28 -3.67
C TRP A 123 10.71 0.82 -4.43
N VAL A 124 10.75 1.11 -5.72
CA VAL A 124 11.84 0.79 -6.64
C VAL A 124 12.46 2.06 -7.21
N ASP A 125 13.69 1.99 -7.67
CA ASP A 125 14.32 3.09 -8.37
C ASP A 125 13.57 3.39 -9.66
N TYR A 126 13.36 4.67 -9.95
CA TYR A 126 12.58 5.15 -11.09
C TYR A 126 13.37 6.09 -11.96
N ASP A 127 13.29 5.83 -13.26
CA ASP A 127 13.73 6.69 -14.33
C ASP A 127 12.65 6.66 -15.42
N GLU A 128 12.21 7.82 -15.91
CA GLU A 128 11.11 7.92 -16.88
C GLU A 128 11.43 7.16 -18.19
N SER A 129 12.71 7.09 -18.58
CA SER A 129 13.15 6.30 -19.74
C SER A 129 12.97 4.79 -19.56
N LYS A 130 12.92 4.30 -18.32
CA LYS A 130 12.76 2.90 -17.92
C LYS A 130 11.36 2.55 -17.44
N LYS A 131 10.39 3.42 -17.64
CA LYS A 131 9.01 3.26 -17.15
C LYS A 131 8.40 1.89 -17.48
N TYR A 132 8.71 1.35 -18.65
CA TYR A 132 8.13 0.08 -19.14
C TYR A 132 8.91 -1.15 -18.68
N THR A 133 10.10 -1.00 -18.12
CA THR A 133 10.94 -2.11 -17.63
C THR A 133 11.03 -2.17 -16.10
N LEU A 134 10.26 -1.34 -15.39
CA LEU A 134 10.32 -1.23 -13.92
C LEU A 134 10.19 -2.58 -13.20
N TYR A 135 9.28 -3.44 -13.65
CA TYR A 135 9.14 -4.76 -13.06
C TYR A 135 10.36 -5.63 -13.32
N GLU A 136 10.81 -5.73 -14.56
CA GLU A 136 11.95 -6.57 -14.95
C GLU A 136 13.25 -6.12 -14.28
N ASP A 137 13.48 -4.80 -14.19
CA ASP A 137 14.65 -4.23 -13.54
C ASP A 137 14.67 -4.46 -12.02
N ASN A 138 13.49 -4.70 -11.40
CA ASN A 138 13.32 -4.88 -9.96
C ASN A 138 12.67 -6.23 -9.60
N LYS A 139 12.72 -7.19 -10.50
CA LYS A 139 12.00 -8.46 -10.41
C LYS A 139 12.27 -9.22 -9.12
N GLU A 140 13.54 -9.37 -8.73
CA GLU A 140 13.90 -10.12 -7.51
C GLU A 140 13.24 -9.55 -6.26
N GLN A 141 13.20 -8.22 -6.13
CA GLN A 141 12.55 -7.55 -5.00
C GLN A 141 11.04 -7.75 -5.02
N LEU A 142 10.41 -7.54 -6.18
CA LEU A 142 8.95 -7.60 -6.33
C LEU A 142 8.43 -9.03 -6.24
N ASP A 143 9.12 -10.01 -6.82
CA ASP A 143 8.79 -11.45 -6.69
C ASP A 143 8.89 -11.91 -5.24
N ARG A 144 9.87 -11.39 -4.49
CA ARG A 144 9.96 -11.67 -3.06
C ARG A 144 8.74 -11.15 -2.30
N VAL A 145 8.30 -9.94 -2.59
CA VAL A 145 7.08 -9.37 -1.99
C VAL A 145 5.86 -10.20 -2.39
N ALA A 146 5.74 -10.60 -3.66
CA ALA A 146 4.66 -11.45 -4.13
C ALA A 146 4.60 -12.79 -3.37
N ARG A 147 5.74 -13.47 -3.17
CA ARG A 147 5.80 -14.71 -2.38
C ARG A 147 5.34 -14.51 -0.94
N LEU A 148 5.73 -13.40 -0.30
CA LEU A 148 5.28 -13.07 1.05
C LEU A 148 3.77 -12.87 1.12
N LEU A 149 3.21 -12.18 0.15
CA LEU A 149 1.77 -11.97 0.03
C LEU A 149 1.01 -13.27 -0.23
N SER A 150 1.62 -14.23 -0.93
CA SER A 150 1.08 -15.57 -1.18
C SER A 150 1.27 -16.55 0.00
N GLY A 151 1.68 -16.05 1.16
CA GLY A 151 1.81 -16.87 2.39
C GLY A 151 3.16 -17.54 2.58
N TRP A 152 4.18 -17.22 1.76
CA TRP A 152 5.53 -17.73 1.99
C TRP A 152 6.11 -17.18 3.30
N GLU A 153 6.58 -18.06 4.16
CA GLU A 153 7.19 -17.65 5.41
C GLU A 153 8.66 -17.27 5.23
N LEU A 154 8.99 -16.05 5.64
CA LEU A 154 10.37 -15.61 5.72
C LEU A 154 11.14 -16.38 6.79
N THR A 155 12.37 -16.76 6.48
CA THR A 155 13.34 -17.19 7.49
C THR A 155 13.60 -16.05 8.50
N PRO A 156 14.05 -16.35 9.72
CA PRO A 156 14.40 -15.32 10.71
C PRO A 156 15.40 -14.28 10.18
N ALA A 157 16.38 -14.71 9.38
CA ALA A 157 17.36 -13.83 8.77
C ALA A 157 16.73 -12.87 7.74
N GLU A 158 15.80 -13.35 6.91
CA GLU A 158 15.07 -12.54 5.94
C GLU A 158 14.09 -11.57 6.60
N LYS A 159 13.42 -12.01 7.69
CA LYS A 159 12.58 -11.10 8.52
C LYS A 159 13.42 -9.95 9.07
N ALA A 160 14.59 -10.24 9.62
CA ALA A 160 15.49 -9.22 10.15
C ALA A 160 15.99 -8.25 9.05
N LYS A 161 16.35 -8.77 7.86
CA LYS A 161 16.78 -7.97 6.71
C LYS A 161 15.64 -7.08 6.18
N ALA A 162 14.42 -7.63 6.08
CA ALA A 162 13.24 -6.87 5.65
C ALA A 162 12.93 -5.72 6.61
N THR A 163 12.90 -5.99 7.91
CA THR A 163 12.68 -4.97 8.95
C THR A 163 13.75 -3.88 8.89
N ARG A 164 15.03 -4.25 8.72
CA ARG A 164 16.12 -3.27 8.59
C ARG A 164 15.95 -2.36 7.38
N ASN A 165 15.52 -2.89 6.23
CA ASN A 165 15.32 -2.10 5.02
C ASN A 165 14.15 -1.13 5.19
N VAL A 166 13.00 -1.57 5.72
CA VAL A 166 11.85 -0.72 6.02
C VAL A 166 12.24 0.42 6.96
N ASN A 167 12.97 0.10 8.04
CA ASN A 167 13.43 1.11 8.99
C ASN A 167 14.39 2.12 8.34
N LYS A 168 15.29 1.66 7.47
CA LYS A 168 16.22 2.54 6.74
C LYS A 168 15.48 3.52 5.82
N GLU A 169 14.48 3.04 5.09
CA GLU A 169 13.66 3.89 4.21
C GLU A 169 12.85 4.90 5.01
N ARG A 170 12.22 4.45 6.09
CA ARG A 170 11.49 5.35 6.98
C ARG A 170 12.38 6.43 7.57
N ALA A 171 13.62 6.08 7.96
CA ALA A 171 14.60 7.05 8.43
C ALA A 171 14.96 8.10 7.36
N ILE A 172 15.07 7.69 6.08
CA ILE A 172 15.34 8.62 4.96
C ILE A 172 14.16 9.60 4.78
N GLU A 173 12.93 9.12 4.75
CA GLU A 173 11.73 9.97 4.64
C GLU A 173 11.61 10.97 5.80
N LEU A 174 11.88 10.51 7.02
CA LEU A 174 11.86 11.36 8.19
C LEU A 174 12.95 12.44 8.16
N LYS A 175 14.16 12.11 7.67
CA LYS A 175 15.23 13.11 7.47
C LYS A 175 14.82 14.18 6.47
N GLU A 176 14.30 13.80 5.32
CA GLU A 176 13.83 14.77 4.31
C GLU A 176 12.70 15.67 4.85
N THR A 177 11.81 15.10 5.65
CA THR A 177 10.74 15.85 6.31
C THR A 177 11.30 16.83 7.33
N ALA A 178 12.27 16.39 8.15
CA ALA A 178 12.91 17.22 9.16
C ALA A 178 13.71 18.37 8.56
N GLU A 179 14.44 18.14 7.46
CA GLU A 179 15.16 19.19 6.73
C GLU A 179 14.21 20.29 6.21
N LYS A 180 13.09 19.89 5.60
CA LYS A 180 12.06 20.84 5.14
C LYS A 180 11.44 21.60 6.29
N THR A 181 11.19 20.92 7.41
CA THR A 181 10.61 21.52 8.61
C THR A 181 11.59 22.49 9.27
N LEU A 182 12.87 22.16 9.30
CA LEU A 182 13.91 23.06 9.81
C LEU A 182 13.99 24.36 9.00
N SER A 183 14.05 24.24 7.66
CA SER A 183 14.05 25.41 6.77
C SER A 183 12.79 26.27 6.93
N TRP A 184 11.64 25.63 7.14
CA TRP A 184 10.39 26.33 7.41
C TRP A 184 10.42 27.07 8.75
N LEU A 185 10.92 26.43 9.83
CA LEU A 185 11.08 27.06 11.14
C LEU A 185 12.01 28.28 11.11
N GLU A 186 13.13 28.17 10.39
CA GLU A 186 14.09 29.28 10.22
C GLU A 186 13.47 30.48 9.48
N ALA A 187 12.59 30.20 8.50
CA ALA A 187 11.90 31.23 7.73
C ALA A 187 10.69 31.83 8.46
N LYS A 188 10.11 31.11 9.43
CA LYS A 188 8.92 31.56 10.17
C LYS A 188 9.27 32.67 11.17
N LYS A 189 8.60 33.83 11.03
CA LYS A 189 8.80 34.97 11.92
C LYS A 189 7.85 35.00 13.11
N ASP A 190 6.68 34.37 12.98
CA ASP A 190 5.64 34.38 13.99
C ASP A 190 5.80 33.20 14.96
N GLU A 191 5.12 33.29 16.10
CA GLU A 191 5.02 32.19 17.07
C GLU A 191 4.32 30.98 16.46
N LEU A 192 4.62 29.78 17.00
CA LEU A 192 3.99 28.55 16.56
C LEU A 192 2.57 28.46 17.12
N SER A 193 1.65 27.99 16.31
CA SER A 193 0.32 27.59 16.79
C SER A 193 0.39 26.23 17.49
N LEU A 194 -0.55 25.94 18.39
CA LEU A 194 -0.66 24.63 19.07
C LEU A 194 -0.60 23.45 18.10
N LYS A 195 -1.24 23.57 16.94
CA LYS A 195 -1.25 22.51 15.91
C LYS A 195 0.12 22.31 15.25
N GLU A 196 0.92 23.35 15.14
CA GLU A 196 2.29 23.27 14.62
C GLU A 196 3.22 22.65 15.66
N GLU A 197 3.06 23.01 16.94
CA GLU A 197 3.79 22.42 18.06
C GLU A 197 3.53 20.90 18.15
N GLU A 198 2.28 20.47 18.10
CA GLU A 198 1.92 19.05 18.10
C GLU A 198 2.58 18.27 16.95
N LYS A 199 2.62 18.86 15.74
CA LYS A 199 3.29 18.24 14.59
C LYS A 199 4.80 18.13 14.77
N LEU A 200 5.43 19.14 15.37
CA LEU A 200 6.86 19.15 15.66
C LEU A 200 7.21 18.13 16.73
N GLN A 201 6.42 18.02 17.80
CA GLN A 201 6.60 17.02 18.84
C GLN A 201 6.46 15.59 18.28
N TRP A 202 5.47 15.37 17.43
CA TRP A 202 5.31 14.08 16.74
C TRP A 202 6.54 13.75 15.88
N LEU A 203 7.03 14.71 15.08
CA LEU A 203 8.20 14.52 14.22
C LEU A 203 9.47 14.23 15.02
N LEU A 204 9.70 14.96 16.11
CA LEU A 204 10.84 14.72 17.00
C LEU A 204 10.79 13.34 17.64
N LYS A 205 9.62 12.89 18.08
CA LYS A 205 9.41 11.54 18.62
C LYS A 205 9.72 10.46 17.58
N GLU A 206 9.22 10.62 16.36
CA GLU A 206 9.47 9.68 15.27
C GLU A 206 10.96 9.62 14.91
N LEU A 207 11.63 10.77 14.76
CA LEU A 207 13.07 10.85 14.48
C LEU A 207 13.90 10.16 15.58
N GLY A 208 13.53 10.33 16.84
CA GLY A 208 14.22 9.70 17.98
C GLY A 208 14.14 8.17 17.99
N SER A 209 13.23 7.58 17.21
CA SER A 209 13.12 6.13 17.06
C SER A 209 14.19 5.53 16.12
N TYR A 210 14.94 6.36 15.41
CA TYR A 210 15.92 5.93 14.41
C TYR A 210 17.29 6.56 14.68
N LYS A 211 18.28 5.71 14.99
CA LYS A 211 19.65 6.14 15.29
C LYS A 211 20.26 6.98 14.16
N GLU A 212 19.94 6.67 12.93
CA GLU A 212 20.40 7.40 11.75
C GLU A 212 19.85 8.82 11.64
N CYS A 213 18.81 9.15 12.42
CA CYS A 213 18.16 10.47 12.43
C CYS A 213 18.63 11.37 13.61
N GLU A 214 19.51 10.89 14.49
CA GLU A 214 19.90 11.57 15.72
C GLU A 214 20.41 13.01 15.47
N GLU A 215 21.26 13.20 14.47
CA GLU A 215 21.82 14.52 14.16
C GLU A 215 20.76 15.53 13.74
N ILE A 216 19.83 15.14 12.84
CA ILE A 216 18.77 16.04 12.38
C ILE A 216 17.70 16.26 13.47
N ALA A 217 17.44 15.25 14.30
CA ALA A 217 16.57 15.39 15.46
C ALA A 217 17.10 16.43 16.44
N ASN A 218 18.39 16.41 16.74
CA ASN A 218 19.04 17.38 17.61
C ASN A 218 19.00 18.81 17.02
N LYS A 219 19.23 18.96 15.71
CA LYS A 219 19.12 20.26 15.03
C LYS A 219 17.69 20.80 15.10
N LEU A 220 16.70 19.96 14.85
CA LEU A 220 15.29 20.33 14.89
C LEU A 220 14.84 20.69 16.32
N ALA A 221 15.25 19.91 17.31
CA ALA A 221 14.96 20.20 18.74
C ALA A 221 15.55 21.55 19.18
N LYS A 222 16.78 21.84 18.77
CA LYS A 222 17.41 23.12 19.06
C LYS A 222 16.66 24.30 18.43
N ALA A 223 16.28 24.19 17.15
CA ALA A 223 15.52 25.21 16.46
C ALA A 223 14.13 25.43 17.09
N CYS A 224 13.50 24.37 17.61
CA CYS A 224 12.24 24.47 18.36
C CYS A 224 12.42 25.22 19.68
N MET A 225 13.50 24.95 20.44
CA MET A 225 13.80 25.62 21.72
C MET A 225 14.07 27.13 21.53
N GLU A 226 14.74 27.49 20.42
CA GLU A 226 15.00 28.88 20.06
C GLU A 226 13.72 29.68 19.74
N LYS A 227 12.63 29.02 19.47
CA LYS A 227 11.29 29.61 19.27
C LYS A 227 10.48 29.74 20.57
N ASP A 228 11.01 29.30 21.72
CA ASP A 228 10.39 29.35 23.05
C ASP A 228 8.99 28.70 23.18
N ASN A 229 8.57 27.92 22.20
CA ASN A 229 7.20 27.39 22.06
C ASN A 229 7.06 25.88 22.31
N ILE A 230 8.18 25.17 22.50
CA ILE A 230 8.17 23.73 22.84
C ILE A 230 9.03 23.53 24.09
N LYS A 231 8.38 23.38 25.24
CA LYS A 231 8.98 23.05 26.53
C LYS A 231 8.97 21.55 26.80
#